data_74b473b806fc9399789ec506786fe074
#
_entry.id   74b473b806fc9399789ec506786fe074
#
_cell.length_a   1.000
_cell.length_b   1.000
_cell.length_c   1.000
_cell.angle_alpha   90.00
_cell.angle_beta   90.00
_cell.angle_gamma   90.00
#
_symmetry.space_group_name_H-M   'P 1'
#
loop_
_entity.id
_entity.type
_entity.pdbx_description
1 polymer ?
#
loop_
_entity_poly.entity_id
_entity_poly.type
_entity_poly.pdbx_seq_one_letter_code
_entity_poly.pdbx_strand_id
1 'polypeptide(L)'
;MDPRLPASMCFRVTRYCNARCGFCLAPPDGVHPDVGLLKQRLDWLVAHGMRTVHFCGGEPTIHPGLAELLVHARASGCVTRLTTNGIALPDGLLAALRATNTAVKLSLHGDQPHHDGIVGRPAFDLANAHLREMLAARVPTTVQTTLVAGGEWVLDWMADHCLALGVRRLSFLPFIPRGSGVQTEDRYGLSPAQRTQLRERVRRKRQVLLGRLDVRWLDFASQPLPVVEADGRVVLERASEALDTVIAVIPGPVVMRKRVAA
;
A
#
# COMPACT_ATOMS: atom_id res chain seq x y z
N MET A 1 -8.64 2.79 -31.72
CA MET A 1 -9.13 3.33 -30.43
C MET A 1 -8.20 2.82 -29.35
N ASP A 2 -7.48 3.73 -28.66
CA ASP A 2 -6.69 3.30 -27.52
C ASP A 2 -7.61 2.68 -26.46
N PRO A 3 -7.29 1.49 -25.94
CA PRO A 3 -8.12 0.86 -24.93
C PRO A 3 -8.18 1.78 -23.71
N ARG A 4 -9.37 2.07 -23.22
CA ARG A 4 -9.52 2.85 -21.98
C ARG A 4 -8.86 2.09 -20.84
N LEU A 5 -7.97 2.77 -20.13
CA LEU A 5 -7.31 2.21 -18.96
C LEU A 5 -8.28 2.05 -17.78
N PRO A 6 -7.97 1.19 -16.78
CA PRO A 6 -8.75 1.08 -15.58
C PRO A 6 -8.92 2.43 -14.86
N ALA A 7 -10.15 2.76 -14.45
CA ALA A 7 -10.45 4.02 -13.78
C ALA A 7 -9.78 4.18 -12.40
N SER A 8 -9.33 3.09 -11.78
CA SER A 8 -8.63 3.10 -10.48
C SER A 8 -7.35 2.30 -10.60
N MET A 9 -6.21 2.92 -10.30
CA MET A 9 -4.90 2.29 -10.42
C MET A 9 -4.00 2.63 -9.23
N CYS A 10 -3.16 1.68 -8.84
CA CYS A 10 -2.00 1.93 -7.99
C CYS A 10 -0.92 2.64 -8.81
N PHE A 11 -0.29 3.66 -8.25
CA PHE A 11 0.75 4.44 -8.89
C PHE A 11 2.01 4.40 -8.03
N ARG A 12 3.02 3.64 -8.48
CA ARG A 12 4.31 3.52 -7.82
C ARG A 12 5.16 4.75 -8.12
N VAL A 13 5.24 5.67 -7.16
CA VAL A 13 6.03 6.91 -7.32
C VAL A 13 7.53 6.66 -7.18
N THR A 14 7.91 5.57 -6.53
CA THR A 14 9.30 5.17 -6.33
C THR A 14 9.38 3.67 -6.07
N ARG A 15 10.56 3.09 -6.35
CA ARG A 15 10.90 1.73 -5.93
C ARG A 15 11.95 1.73 -4.81
N TYR A 16 12.23 2.89 -4.18
CA TYR A 16 12.95 2.95 -2.93
C TYR A 16 12.01 2.70 -1.75
N CYS A 17 12.54 2.10 -0.68
CA CYS A 17 11.82 1.87 0.55
C CYS A 17 12.76 2.02 1.75
N ASN A 18 12.24 2.56 2.84
CA ASN A 18 12.92 2.65 4.13
C ASN A 18 12.63 1.43 5.04
N ALA A 19 12.05 0.36 4.48
CA ALA A 19 11.78 -0.92 5.14
C ALA A 19 12.31 -2.09 4.30
N ARG A 20 12.42 -3.30 4.90
CA ARG A 20 12.90 -4.53 4.27
C ARG A 20 11.95 -5.70 4.55
N CYS A 21 10.64 -5.49 4.30
CA CYS A 21 9.61 -6.48 4.62
C CYS A 21 9.84 -7.80 3.91
N GLY A 22 9.85 -8.90 4.68
CA GLY A 22 10.06 -10.24 4.12
C GLY A 22 8.93 -10.70 3.18
N PHE A 23 7.75 -10.09 3.25
CA PHE A 23 6.61 -10.39 2.36
C PHE A 23 6.37 -9.32 1.28
N CYS A 24 7.36 -8.47 0.99
CA CYS A 24 7.15 -7.36 0.05
C CYS A 24 6.76 -7.86 -1.35
N LEU A 25 5.58 -7.45 -1.83
CA LEU A 25 5.07 -7.83 -3.16
C LEU A 25 5.87 -7.18 -4.29
N ALA A 26 6.58 -6.08 -4.00
CA ALA A 26 7.31 -5.27 -4.96
C ALA A 26 8.61 -4.75 -4.32
N PRO A 27 9.63 -5.62 -4.19
CA PRO A 27 10.90 -5.27 -3.54
C PRO A 27 11.59 -4.09 -4.26
N PRO A 28 12.39 -3.30 -3.53
CA PRO A 28 13.12 -2.17 -4.12
C PRO A 28 14.00 -2.59 -5.29
N ASP A 29 13.98 -1.82 -6.39
CA ASP A 29 14.80 -2.06 -7.58
C ASP A 29 15.60 -0.84 -8.06
N GLY A 30 15.55 0.27 -7.30
CA GLY A 30 16.31 1.48 -7.57
C GLY A 30 15.69 2.46 -8.56
N VAL A 31 14.49 2.20 -9.07
CA VAL A 31 13.78 3.15 -9.96
C VAL A 31 13.17 4.28 -9.13
N HIS A 32 13.56 5.53 -9.41
CA HIS A 32 13.11 6.71 -8.67
C HIS A 32 12.94 7.90 -9.63
N PRO A 33 11.78 8.04 -10.26
CA PRO A 33 11.48 9.16 -11.16
C PRO A 33 11.46 10.49 -10.42
N ASP A 34 11.75 11.59 -11.13
CA ASP A 34 11.50 12.91 -10.60
C ASP A 34 10.01 13.28 -10.61
N VAL A 35 9.63 14.32 -9.87
CA VAL A 35 8.25 14.75 -9.72
C VAL A 35 7.65 15.26 -11.03
N GLY A 36 8.44 15.90 -11.90
CA GLY A 36 7.99 16.40 -13.20
C GLY A 36 7.54 15.26 -14.11
N LEU A 37 8.34 14.21 -14.21
CA LEU A 37 7.99 12.99 -14.97
C LEU A 37 6.76 12.30 -14.39
N LEU A 38 6.64 12.22 -13.07
CA LEU A 38 5.48 11.60 -12.43
C LEU A 38 4.19 12.39 -12.70
N LYS A 39 4.25 13.74 -12.74
CA LYS A 39 3.10 14.58 -13.13
C LYS A 39 2.70 14.34 -14.58
N GLN A 40 3.65 14.34 -15.51
CA GLN A 40 3.37 14.04 -16.93
C GLN A 40 2.68 12.68 -17.08
N ARG A 41 3.12 11.67 -16.34
CA ARG A 41 2.48 10.35 -16.34
C ARG A 41 1.07 10.38 -15.76
N LEU A 42 0.84 11.13 -14.67
CA LEU A 42 -0.50 11.33 -14.10
C LEU A 42 -1.44 11.98 -15.12
N ASP A 43 -0.99 13.03 -15.80
CA ASP A 43 -1.78 13.73 -16.81
C ASP A 43 -2.15 12.79 -17.96
N TRP A 44 -1.18 12.01 -18.45
CA TRP A 44 -1.43 11.00 -19.47
C TRP A 44 -2.48 9.97 -19.01
N LEU A 45 -2.35 9.44 -17.80
CA LEU A 45 -3.29 8.46 -17.24
C LEU A 45 -4.71 9.02 -17.09
N VAL A 46 -4.84 10.28 -16.65
CA VAL A 46 -6.12 10.98 -16.52
C VAL A 46 -6.77 11.17 -17.89
N ALA A 47 -5.99 11.55 -18.91
CA ALA A 47 -6.48 11.66 -20.28
C ALA A 47 -6.96 10.31 -20.84
N HIS A 48 -6.39 9.17 -20.36
CA HIS A 48 -6.79 7.81 -20.78
C HIS A 48 -7.81 7.14 -19.84
N GLY A 49 -8.45 7.91 -18.95
CA GLY A 49 -9.61 7.44 -18.19
C GLY A 49 -9.41 7.18 -16.71
N MET A 50 -8.20 7.34 -16.15
CA MET A 50 -7.99 7.24 -14.72
C MET A 50 -8.79 8.32 -13.96
N ARG A 51 -9.42 7.93 -12.85
CA ARG A 51 -10.22 8.80 -11.96
C ARG A 51 -9.86 8.63 -10.48
N THR A 52 -9.21 7.53 -10.14
CA THR A 52 -8.70 7.27 -8.79
C THR A 52 -7.25 6.85 -8.89
N VAL A 53 -6.37 7.59 -8.23
CA VAL A 53 -4.96 7.24 -8.09
C VAL A 53 -4.68 6.80 -6.66
N HIS A 54 -4.07 5.64 -6.53
CA HIS A 54 -3.63 5.11 -5.25
C HIS A 54 -2.10 5.15 -5.20
N PHE A 55 -1.55 6.21 -4.62
CA PHE A 55 -0.12 6.37 -4.47
C PHE A 55 0.47 5.27 -3.61
N CYS A 56 1.48 4.60 -4.13
CA CYS A 56 2.21 3.52 -3.48
C CYS A 56 3.65 3.49 -4.03
N GLY A 57 4.37 2.40 -3.85
CA GLY A 57 5.69 2.21 -4.40
C GLY A 57 6.49 1.20 -3.58
N GLY A 58 7.77 1.47 -3.36
CA GLY A 58 8.46 0.99 -2.20
C GLY A 58 7.84 1.66 -0.97
N GLU A 59 8.29 2.88 -0.63
CA GLU A 59 7.58 3.73 0.33
C GLU A 59 7.35 5.12 -0.29
N PRO A 60 6.11 5.53 -0.56
CA PRO A 60 5.84 6.79 -1.24
C PRO A 60 6.19 8.02 -0.39
N THR A 61 6.14 7.95 0.94
CA THR A 61 6.42 9.10 1.82
C THR A 61 7.89 9.55 1.81
N ILE A 62 8.81 8.71 1.33
CA ILE A 62 10.21 9.12 1.14
C ILE A 62 10.45 9.81 -0.21
N HIS A 63 9.44 9.89 -1.08
CA HIS A 63 9.56 10.65 -2.32
C HIS A 63 9.33 12.14 -2.04
N PRO A 64 10.31 13.02 -2.30
CA PRO A 64 10.24 14.45 -1.91
C PRO A 64 9.08 15.19 -2.56
N GLY A 65 8.64 14.77 -3.76
CA GLY A 65 7.54 15.36 -4.49
C GLY A 65 6.15 14.80 -4.16
N LEU A 66 5.98 13.93 -3.14
CA LEU A 66 4.69 13.27 -2.89
C LEU A 66 3.57 14.28 -2.60
N ALA A 67 3.81 15.29 -1.75
CA ALA A 67 2.82 16.29 -1.42
C ALA A 67 2.36 17.06 -2.69
N GLU A 68 3.28 17.40 -3.56
CA GLU A 68 3.02 18.06 -4.84
C GLU A 68 2.22 17.17 -5.80
N LEU A 69 2.52 15.85 -5.84
CA LEU A 69 1.77 14.88 -6.64
C LEU A 69 0.33 14.70 -6.16
N LEU A 70 0.10 14.71 -4.85
CA LEU A 70 -1.25 14.67 -4.28
C LEU A 70 -2.10 15.87 -4.72
N VAL A 71 -1.52 17.07 -4.63
CA VAL A 71 -2.17 18.32 -5.06
C VAL A 71 -2.44 18.29 -6.57
N HIS A 72 -1.44 17.89 -7.37
CA HIS A 72 -1.56 17.81 -8.84
C HIS A 72 -2.67 16.82 -9.26
N ALA A 73 -2.67 15.61 -8.69
CA ALA A 73 -3.70 14.61 -8.99
C ALA A 73 -5.10 15.09 -8.60
N ARG A 74 -5.23 15.78 -7.46
CA ARG A 74 -6.50 16.34 -7.03
C ARG A 74 -7.00 17.45 -7.94
N ALA A 75 -6.10 18.34 -8.37
CA ALA A 75 -6.39 19.40 -9.34
C ALA A 75 -6.82 18.84 -10.71
N SER A 76 -6.27 17.67 -11.11
CA SER A 76 -6.68 16.92 -12.31
C SER A 76 -8.00 16.14 -12.15
N GLY A 77 -8.72 16.34 -11.05
CA GLY A 77 -10.03 15.71 -10.78
C GLY A 77 -9.98 14.29 -10.23
N CYS A 78 -8.81 13.77 -9.86
CA CYS A 78 -8.69 12.44 -9.30
C CYS A 78 -9.09 12.37 -7.82
N VAL A 79 -9.71 11.24 -7.45
CA VAL A 79 -9.74 10.80 -6.04
C VAL A 79 -8.36 10.27 -5.69
N THR A 80 -7.77 10.77 -4.60
CA THR A 80 -6.43 10.39 -4.17
C THR A 80 -6.45 9.46 -2.97
N ARG A 81 -5.59 8.45 -3.00
CA ARG A 81 -5.35 7.50 -1.91
C ARG A 81 -3.85 7.32 -1.74
N LEU A 82 -3.41 6.94 -0.54
CA LEU A 82 -2.02 6.67 -0.21
C LEU A 82 -1.92 5.37 0.58
N THR A 83 -0.97 4.50 0.22
CA THR A 83 -0.53 3.40 1.09
C THR A 83 0.87 3.70 1.58
N THR A 84 1.09 3.63 2.89
CA THR A 84 2.38 3.90 3.53
C THR A 84 2.67 2.90 4.64
N ASN A 85 3.97 2.64 4.89
CA ASN A 85 4.41 1.90 6.06
C ASN A 85 4.40 2.77 7.36
N GLY A 86 4.19 4.08 7.23
CA GLY A 86 4.08 4.99 8.37
C GLY A 86 5.39 5.32 9.07
N ILE A 87 6.56 4.88 8.57
CA ILE A 87 7.86 5.14 9.20
C ILE A 87 8.28 6.62 9.05
N ALA A 88 7.85 7.26 7.98
CA ALA A 88 8.12 8.68 7.72
C ALA A 88 6.84 9.46 7.49
N LEU A 89 6.79 10.65 8.09
CA LEU A 89 5.75 11.66 7.85
C LEU A 89 6.45 13.00 7.62
N PRO A 90 6.93 13.27 6.40
CA PRO A 90 7.66 14.50 6.08
C PRO A 90 6.84 15.77 6.36
N ASP A 91 7.53 16.86 6.66
CA ASP A 91 6.91 18.17 6.84
C ASP A 91 6.02 18.55 5.66
N GLY A 92 4.85 19.11 5.95
CA GLY A 92 3.87 19.51 4.95
C GLY A 92 3.01 18.37 4.37
N LEU A 93 3.41 17.09 4.50
CA LEU A 93 2.62 15.97 3.96
C LEU A 93 1.24 15.87 4.63
N LEU A 94 1.17 16.04 5.95
CA LEU A 94 -0.10 16.00 6.69
C LEU A 94 -1.07 17.09 6.21
N ALA A 95 -0.55 18.30 5.95
CA ALA A 95 -1.34 19.39 5.39
C ALA A 95 -1.84 19.07 3.97
N ALA A 96 -0.98 18.49 3.12
CA ALA A 96 -1.35 18.07 1.76
C ALA A 96 -2.43 16.98 1.78
N LEU A 97 -2.31 15.96 2.64
CA LEU A 97 -3.30 14.89 2.81
C LEU A 97 -4.69 15.44 3.17
N ARG A 98 -4.73 16.44 4.07
CA ARG A 98 -5.96 17.11 4.45
C ARG A 98 -6.54 17.95 3.32
N ALA A 99 -5.72 18.81 2.71
CA ALA A 99 -6.14 19.71 1.63
C ALA A 99 -6.70 18.96 0.42
N THR A 100 -6.15 17.78 0.13
CA THR A 100 -6.58 16.93 -0.99
C THR A 100 -7.66 15.91 -0.61
N ASN A 101 -8.04 15.85 0.67
CA ASN A 101 -8.94 14.80 1.22
C ASN A 101 -8.45 13.38 0.84
N THR A 102 -7.14 13.15 0.91
CA THR A 102 -6.53 11.87 0.57
C THR A 102 -6.81 10.82 1.65
N ALA A 103 -7.37 9.69 1.25
CA ALA A 103 -7.53 8.56 2.16
C ALA A 103 -6.22 7.78 2.31
N VAL A 104 -5.76 7.61 3.55
CA VAL A 104 -4.53 6.89 3.87
C VAL A 104 -4.82 5.47 4.32
N LYS A 105 -4.00 4.54 3.83
CA LYS A 105 -3.91 3.16 4.31
C LYS A 105 -2.53 2.98 4.91
N LEU A 106 -2.46 2.85 6.24
CA LEU A 106 -1.22 2.65 6.97
C LEU A 106 -1.04 1.16 7.25
N SER A 107 0.16 0.64 6.99
CA SER A 107 0.52 -0.76 7.24
C SER A 107 0.99 -0.95 8.67
N LEU A 108 0.31 -1.82 9.43
CA LEU A 108 0.71 -2.21 10.78
C LEU A 108 0.42 -3.71 10.96
N HIS A 109 1.37 -4.49 11.50
CA HIS A 109 1.34 -5.94 11.37
C HIS A 109 1.33 -6.71 12.70
N GLY A 110 0.89 -6.12 13.77
CA GLY A 110 0.83 -6.71 15.11
C GLY A 110 1.46 -5.81 16.17
N ASP A 111 1.85 -6.40 17.30
CA ASP A 111 2.61 -5.73 18.33
C ASP A 111 4.03 -5.35 17.85
N GLN A 112 4.77 -4.63 18.68
CA GLN A 112 6.10 -4.13 18.31
C GLN A 112 7.07 -5.23 17.87
N PRO A 113 7.28 -6.34 18.61
CA PRO A 113 8.21 -7.38 18.19
C PRO A 113 7.82 -8.04 16.86
N HIS A 114 6.54 -8.29 16.66
CA HIS A 114 6.05 -8.91 15.44
C HIS A 114 6.13 -7.96 14.23
N HIS A 115 5.69 -6.72 14.42
CA HIS A 115 5.74 -5.71 13.36
C HIS A 115 7.19 -5.44 12.92
N ASP A 116 8.10 -5.18 13.86
CA ASP A 116 9.49 -4.87 13.58
C ASP A 116 10.22 -6.05 12.94
N GLY A 117 9.92 -7.28 13.39
CA GLY A 117 10.44 -8.50 12.80
C GLY A 117 10.02 -8.72 11.34
N ILE A 118 8.78 -8.37 10.98
CA ILE A 118 8.26 -8.45 9.61
C ILE A 118 8.80 -7.33 8.72
N VAL A 119 8.84 -6.10 9.26
CA VAL A 119 9.29 -4.90 8.53
C VAL A 119 10.81 -4.87 8.35
N GLY A 120 11.53 -5.66 9.17
CA GLY A 120 12.99 -5.82 9.10
C GLY A 120 13.77 -4.64 9.72
N ARG A 121 13.11 -3.84 10.58
CA ARG A 121 13.73 -2.76 11.36
C ARG A 121 12.79 -2.27 12.46
N PRO A 122 13.28 -1.57 13.50
CA PRO A 122 12.44 -0.83 14.44
C PRO A 122 11.58 0.20 13.69
N ALA A 123 10.27 0.03 13.72
CA ALA A 123 9.31 0.82 12.94
C ALA A 123 7.97 1.03 13.65
N PHE A 124 7.59 0.14 14.57
CA PHE A 124 6.29 0.13 15.23
C PHE A 124 5.95 1.45 15.92
N ASP A 125 6.86 2.00 16.72
CA ASP A 125 6.62 3.23 17.47
C ASP A 125 6.40 4.42 16.54
N LEU A 126 7.20 4.53 15.47
CA LEU A 126 7.04 5.58 14.45
C LEU A 126 5.71 5.45 13.72
N ALA A 127 5.37 4.24 13.25
CA ALA A 127 4.13 4.00 12.54
C ALA A 127 2.89 4.30 13.42
N ASN A 128 2.95 3.94 14.72
CA ASN A 128 1.88 4.26 15.66
C ASN A 128 1.78 5.77 15.98
N ALA A 129 2.92 6.45 16.14
CA ALA A 129 2.92 7.90 16.36
C ALA A 129 2.27 8.62 15.17
N HIS A 130 2.71 8.33 13.95
CA HIS A 130 2.17 8.94 12.74
C HIS A 130 0.70 8.55 12.48
N LEU A 131 0.29 7.32 12.84
CA LEU A 131 -1.13 6.93 12.81
C LEU A 131 -1.96 7.84 13.73
N ARG A 132 -1.52 8.09 14.97
CA ARG A 132 -2.18 8.99 15.92
C ARG A 132 -2.24 10.42 15.38
N GLU A 133 -1.16 10.93 14.81
CA GLU A 133 -1.11 12.27 14.20
C GLU A 133 -2.11 12.41 13.05
N MET A 134 -2.17 11.42 12.13
CA MET A 134 -3.12 11.41 11.03
C MET A 134 -4.57 11.39 11.53
N LEU A 135 -4.87 10.56 12.54
CA LEU A 135 -6.21 10.50 13.15
C LEU A 135 -6.59 11.80 13.86
N ALA A 136 -5.67 12.38 14.64
CA ALA A 136 -5.87 13.67 15.32
C ALA A 136 -6.10 14.81 14.31
N ALA A 137 -5.39 14.77 13.18
CA ALA A 137 -5.55 15.70 12.07
C ALA A 137 -6.81 15.42 11.22
N ARG A 138 -7.62 14.43 11.56
CA ARG A 138 -8.83 14.00 10.82
C ARG A 138 -8.56 13.62 9.37
N VAL A 139 -7.36 13.11 9.06
CA VAL A 139 -7.07 12.47 7.78
C VAL A 139 -7.83 11.15 7.73
N PRO A 140 -8.60 10.84 6.66
CA PRO A 140 -9.29 9.56 6.53
C PRO A 140 -8.29 8.39 6.51
N THR A 141 -7.98 7.81 7.67
CA THR A 141 -6.94 6.80 7.83
C THR A 141 -7.53 5.44 8.16
N THR A 142 -7.04 4.42 7.47
CA THR A 142 -7.36 3.00 7.68
C THR A 142 -6.09 2.22 7.95
N VAL A 143 -6.20 1.07 8.61
CA VAL A 143 -5.06 0.19 8.87
C VAL A 143 -5.16 -1.05 7.99
N GLN A 144 -4.03 -1.51 7.46
CA GLN A 144 -3.91 -2.77 6.75
C GLN A 144 -2.86 -3.65 7.42
N THR A 145 -3.21 -4.92 7.61
CA THR A 145 -2.36 -5.93 8.23
C THR A 145 -2.21 -7.12 7.29
N THR A 146 -0.97 -7.54 7.03
CA THR A 146 -0.69 -8.81 6.35
C THR A 146 -0.67 -9.92 7.40
N LEU A 147 -1.47 -10.95 7.18
CA LEU A 147 -1.50 -12.16 8.01
C LEU A 147 -0.52 -13.20 7.46
N VAL A 148 0.31 -13.73 8.34
CA VAL A 148 1.33 -14.74 8.05
C VAL A 148 1.16 -15.94 8.96
N ALA A 149 1.77 -17.07 8.61
CA ALA A 149 1.80 -18.26 9.48
C ALA A 149 2.42 -17.93 10.85
N GLY A 150 1.86 -18.50 11.93
CA GLY A 150 2.26 -18.20 13.31
C GLY A 150 1.79 -16.84 13.84
N GLY A 151 1.12 -16.03 13.02
CA GLY A 151 0.58 -14.72 13.36
C GLY A 151 -0.95 -14.69 13.50
N GLU A 152 -1.61 -15.83 13.77
CA GLU A 152 -3.08 -15.92 13.85
C GLU A 152 -3.67 -15.08 14.98
N TRP A 153 -2.91 -14.82 16.04
CA TRP A 153 -3.26 -13.96 17.18
C TRP A 153 -3.31 -12.47 16.79
N VAL A 154 -2.58 -12.08 15.76
CA VAL A 154 -2.49 -10.69 15.27
C VAL A 154 -3.87 -10.15 14.89
N LEU A 155 -4.79 -11.03 14.44
CA LEU A 155 -6.14 -10.62 14.07
C LEU A 155 -6.88 -9.98 15.24
N ASP A 156 -6.85 -10.60 16.40
CA ASP A 156 -7.54 -10.10 17.59
C ASP A 156 -6.81 -8.88 18.16
N TRP A 157 -5.48 -8.96 18.28
CA TRP A 157 -4.66 -7.87 18.78
C TRP A 157 -4.84 -6.59 17.95
N MET A 158 -4.79 -6.68 16.62
CA MET A 158 -4.98 -5.56 15.72
C MET A 158 -6.39 -4.96 15.80
N ALA A 159 -7.42 -5.79 15.98
CA ALA A 159 -8.78 -5.31 16.15
C ALA A 159 -8.91 -4.48 17.44
N ASP A 160 -8.36 -4.96 18.55
CA ASP A 160 -8.40 -4.25 19.83
C ASP A 160 -7.55 -2.98 19.80
N HIS A 161 -6.37 -3.03 19.19
CA HIS A 161 -5.49 -1.88 19.00
C HIS A 161 -6.15 -0.79 18.14
N CYS A 162 -6.75 -1.16 17.02
CA CYS A 162 -7.49 -0.23 16.15
C CYS A 162 -8.69 0.40 16.86
N LEU A 163 -9.43 -0.36 17.65
CA LEU A 163 -10.53 0.18 18.47
C LEU A 163 -10.04 1.19 19.50
N ALA A 164 -8.94 0.87 20.22
CA ALA A 164 -8.35 1.75 21.21
C ALA A 164 -7.88 3.10 20.62
N LEU A 165 -7.42 3.08 19.34
CA LEU A 165 -6.99 4.28 18.62
C LEU A 165 -8.12 5.03 17.90
N GLY A 166 -9.33 4.47 17.85
CA GLY A 166 -10.44 5.07 17.11
C GLY A 166 -10.35 4.91 15.59
N VAL A 167 -9.55 3.95 15.11
CA VAL A 167 -9.49 3.58 13.69
C VAL A 167 -10.84 3.01 13.26
N ARG A 168 -11.40 3.48 12.15
CA ARG A 168 -12.73 3.04 11.69
C ARG A 168 -12.70 1.85 10.74
N ARG A 169 -11.55 1.52 10.15
CA ARG A 169 -11.41 0.38 9.23
C ARG A 169 -10.08 -0.32 9.40
N LEU A 170 -10.15 -1.63 9.54
CA LEU A 170 -9.04 -2.57 9.55
C LEU A 170 -9.20 -3.57 8.43
N SER A 171 -8.19 -3.72 7.59
CA SER A 171 -8.17 -4.67 6.49
C SER A 171 -7.09 -5.71 6.70
N PHE A 172 -7.44 -6.98 6.57
CA PHE A 172 -6.51 -8.09 6.61
C PHE A 172 -6.25 -8.62 5.20
N LEU A 173 -4.99 -8.80 4.87
CA LEU A 173 -4.49 -9.39 3.65
C LEU A 173 -3.74 -10.68 3.98
N PRO A 174 -4.12 -11.85 3.44
CA PRO A 174 -3.30 -13.04 3.60
C PRO A 174 -1.96 -12.89 2.88
N PHE A 175 -0.92 -13.52 3.41
CA PHE A 175 0.37 -13.62 2.75
C PHE A 175 0.21 -14.10 1.30
N ILE A 176 0.99 -13.51 0.40
CA ILE A 176 1.06 -13.87 -1.02
C ILE A 176 2.51 -14.13 -1.38
N PRO A 177 2.88 -15.31 -1.93
CA PRO A 177 4.23 -15.64 -2.34
C PRO A 177 4.60 -14.92 -3.66
N ARG A 178 4.84 -13.60 -3.54
CA ARG A 178 5.22 -12.72 -4.64
C ARG A 178 6.35 -11.79 -4.19
N GLY A 179 7.24 -11.40 -5.08
CA GLY A 179 8.39 -10.54 -4.77
C GLY A 179 9.30 -11.19 -3.74
N SER A 180 9.60 -10.49 -2.62
CA SER A 180 10.36 -11.06 -1.51
C SER A 180 9.63 -12.22 -0.83
N GLY A 181 8.29 -12.27 -0.94
CA GLY A 181 7.48 -13.35 -0.39
C GLY A 181 7.81 -14.73 -0.96
N VAL A 182 8.35 -14.81 -2.19
CA VAL A 182 8.77 -16.09 -2.76
C VAL A 182 9.85 -16.76 -1.93
N GLN A 183 10.86 -15.97 -1.46
CA GLN A 183 11.97 -16.51 -0.67
C GLN A 183 11.59 -16.75 0.80
N THR A 184 10.46 -16.27 1.25
CA THR A 184 10.00 -16.37 2.64
C THR A 184 8.72 -17.17 2.79
N GLU A 185 8.31 -17.89 1.75
CA GLU A 185 7.09 -18.69 1.75
C GLU A 185 7.09 -19.76 2.84
N ASP A 186 8.23 -20.44 3.05
CA ASP A 186 8.38 -21.44 4.12
C ASP A 186 8.15 -20.85 5.52
N ARG A 187 8.49 -19.56 5.70
CA ARG A 187 8.35 -18.86 6.98
C ARG A 187 6.99 -18.23 7.20
N TYR A 188 6.41 -17.64 6.16
CA TYR A 188 5.22 -16.80 6.24
C TYR A 188 4.00 -17.38 5.55
N GLY A 189 4.17 -18.43 4.75
CA GLY A 189 3.13 -19.04 3.96
C GLY A 189 1.98 -19.58 4.79
N LEU A 190 0.77 -19.33 4.35
CA LEU A 190 -0.45 -19.87 4.95
C LEU A 190 -0.92 -21.08 4.17
N SER A 191 -1.11 -22.21 4.81
CA SER A 191 -1.79 -23.35 4.20
C SER A 191 -3.23 -22.97 3.78
N PRO A 192 -3.84 -23.68 2.82
CA PRO A 192 -5.23 -23.45 2.44
C PRO A 192 -6.20 -23.52 3.62
N ALA A 193 -5.96 -24.42 4.57
CA ALA A 193 -6.77 -24.58 5.78
C ALA A 193 -6.64 -23.34 6.70
N GLN A 194 -5.42 -22.86 6.96
CA GLN A 194 -5.18 -21.66 7.75
C GLN A 194 -5.82 -20.43 7.10
N ARG A 195 -5.68 -20.27 5.77
CA ARG A 195 -6.30 -19.17 5.02
C ARG A 195 -7.81 -19.17 5.16
N THR A 196 -8.45 -20.34 5.05
CA THR A 196 -9.90 -20.50 5.22
C THR A 196 -10.32 -20.16 6.64
N GLN A 197 -9.62 -20.67 7.64
CA GLN A 197 -9.89 -20.40 9.06
C GLN A 197 -9.75 -18.91 9.40
N LEU A 198 -8.69 -18.25 8.94
CA LEU A 198 -8.48 -16.83 9.16
C LEU A 198 -9.55 -15.98 8.49
N ARG A 199 -9.94 -16.32 7.26
CA ARG A 199 -11.02 -15.63 6.55
C ARG A 199 -12.34 -15.72 7.31
N GLU A 200 -12.66 -16.90 7.88
CA GLU A 200 -13.86 -17.09 8.69
C GLU A 200 -13.79 -16.32 10.03
N ARG A 201 -12.61 -16.26 10.67
CA ARG A 201 -12.40 -15.43 11.87
C ARG A 201 -12.60 -13.96 11.57
N VAL A 202 -12.08 -13.45 10.43
CA VAL A 202 -12.30 -12.07 9.98
C VAL A 202 -13.79 -11.80 9.77
N ARG A 203 -14.51 -12.73 9.12
CA ARG A 203 -15.96 -12.61 8.91
C ARG A 203 -16.73 -12.50 10.23
N ARG A 204 -16.42 -13.35 11.21
CA ARG A 204 -17.02 -13.30 12.55
C ARG A 204 -16.66 -12.00 13.28
N LYS A 205 -15.40 -11.59 13.26
CA LYS A 205 -14.95 -10.33 13.88
C LYS A 205 -15.68 -9.13 13.29
N ARG A 206 -15.88 -9.10 11.97
CA ARG A 206 -16.68 -8.06 11.29
C ARG A 206 -18.11 -7.98 11.82
N GLN A 207 -18.77 -9.12 12.08
CA GLN A 207 -20.13 -9.15 12.63
C GLN A 207 -20.16 -8.62 14.06
N VAL A 208 -19.22 -9.07 14.91
CA VAL A 208 -19.14 -8.66 16.33
C VAL A 208 -18.83 -7.18 16.48
N LEU A 209 -18.01 -6.61 15.57
CA LEU A 209 -17.57 -5.22 15.64
C LEU A 209 -18.37 -4.27 14.73
N LEU A 210 -19.49 -4.73 14.18
CA LEU A 210 -20.35 -3.93 13.30
C LEU A 210 -20.70 -2.60 13.97
N GLY A 211 -20.52 -1.50 13.23
CA GLY A 211 -20.77 -0.13 13.74
C GLY A 211 -19.60 0.46 14.56
N ARG A 212 -18.67 -0.36 15.04
CA ARG A 212 -17.49 0.08 15.81
C ARG A 212 -16.22 0.09 15.00
N LEU A 213 -15.95 -0.99 14.23
CA LEU A 213 -14.79 -1.17 13.38
C LEU A 213 -15.20 -1.96 12.13
N ASP A 214 -14.98 -1.38 10.93
CA ASP A 214 -15.21 -2.08 9.65
C ASP A 214 -14.02 -3.02 9.38
N VAL A 215 -14.18 -4.30 9.70
CA VAL A 215 -13.16 -5.33 9.50
C VAL A 215 -13.34 -5.99 8.14
N ARG A 216 -12.27 -6.05 7.33
CA ARG A 216 -12.32 -6.57 5.97
C ARG A 216 -11.24 -7.61 5.71
N TRP A 217 -11.60 -8.58 4.88
CA TRP A 217 -10.65 -9.47 4.21
C TRP A 217 -10.38 -8.95 2.81
N LEU A 218 -9.11 -8.80 2.44
CA LEU A 218 -8.68 -8.46 1.10
C LEU A 218 -8.06 -9.69 0.44
N ASP A 219 -8.46 -9.97 -0.79
CA ASP A 219 -7.93 -11.11 -1.54
C ASP A 219 -7.52 -10.63 -2.94
N PHE A 220 -6.22 -10.34 -3.10
CA PHE A 220 -5.66 -9.92 -4.39
C PHE A 220 -5.42 -11.10 -5.34
N ALA A 221 -5.60 -12.35 -4.86
CA ALA A 221 -5.49 -13.51 -5.75
C ALA A 221 -6.70 -13.63 -6.69
N SER A 222 -7.86 -13.06 -6.30
CA SER A 222 -9.10 -13.19 -7.06
C SER A 222 -9.26 -12.20 -8.22
N GLN A 223 -8.57 -11.05 -8.18
CA GLN A 223 -8.66 -10.02 -9.22
C GLN A 223 -7.30 -9.38 -9.49
N PRO A 224 -6.96 -9.09 -10.77
CA PRO A 224 -5.75 -8.39 -11.09
C PRO A 224 -5.77 -6.97 -10.52
N LEU A 225 -4.63 -6.51 -10.03
CA LEU A 225 -4.44 -5.17 -9.53
C LEU A 225 -3.81 -4.30 -10.63
N PRO A 226 -4.49 -3.25 -11.12
CA PRO A 226 -3.89 -2.33 -12.07
C PRO A 226 -2.82 -1.48 -11.37
N VAL A 227 -1.59 -1.56 -11.85
CA VAL A 227 -0.43 -0.87 -11.29
C VAL A 227 0.31 -0.11 -12.38
N VAL A 228 0.60 1.15 -12.11
CA VAL A 228 1.55 1.95 -12.88
C VAL A 228 2.91 1.84 -12.21
N GLU A 229 3.84 1.21 -12.87
CA GLU A 229 5.21 1.06 -12.39
C GLU A 229 6.00 2.36 -12.44
N ALA A 230 7.00 2.46 -11.58
CA ALA A 230 7.89 3.60 -11.53
C ALA A 230 8.70 3.80 -12.83
N ASP A 231 8.81 2.80 -13.68
CA ASP A 231 9.42 2.89 -15.02
C ASP A 231 8.45 3.34 -16.13
N GLY A 232 7.14 3.43 -15.83
CA GLY A 232 6.09 3.89 -16.75
C GLY A 232 5.27 2.78 -17.39
N ARG A 233 5.53 1.51 -17.10
CA ARG A 233 4.66 0.41 -17.54
C ARG A 233 3.35 0.41 -16.75
N VAL A 234 2.26 0.12 -17.42
CA VAL A 234 0.95 -0.15 -16.77
C VAL A 234 0.73 -1.66 -16.81
N VAL A 235 0.65 -2.26 -15.63
CA VAL A 235 0.64 -3.71 -15.45
C VAL A 235 -0.63 -4.14 -14.72
N LEU A 236 -1.26 -5.20 -15.16
CA LEU A 236 -2.24 -5.95 -14.38
C LEU A 236 -1.50 -7.00 -13.55
N GLU A 237 -1.22 -6.67 -12.29
CA GLU A 237 -0.53 -7.57 -11.37
C GLU A 237 -1.48 -8.64 -10.83
N ARG A 238 -0.96 -9.86 -10.70
CA ARG A 238 -1.66 -11.02 -10.14
C ARG A 238 -0.90 -11.58 -8.93
N ALA A 239 -1.41 -12.65 -8.34
CA ALA A 239 -0.76 -13.31 -7.22
C ALA A 239 0.62 -13.90 -7.57
N SER A 240 0.88 -14.18 -8.83
CA SER A 240 2.19 -14.61 -9.36
C SER A 240 2.65 -13.64 -10.44
N GLU A 241 3.93 -13.25 -10.40
CA GLU A 241 4.55 -12.36 -11.38
C GLU A 241 4.53 -12.93 -12.80
N ALA A 242 4.60 -14.28 -12.95
CA ALA A 242 4.50 -14.96 -14.23
C ALA A 242 3.14 -14.74 -14.94
N LEU A 243 2.12 -14.33 -14.21
CA LEU A 243 0.78 -14.07 -14.75
C LEU A 243 0.50 -12.56 -14.96
N ASP A 244 1.48 -11.71 -14.72
CA ASP A 244 1.35 -10.28 -14.93
C ASP A 244 1.24 -9.95 -16.42
N THR A 245 0.44 -8.94 -16.73
CA THR A 245 0.23 -8.50 -18.11
C THR A 245 0.48 -7.00 -18.23
N VAL A 246 1.43 -6.60 -19.06
CA VAL A 246 1.63 -5.19 -19.44
C VAL A 246 0.52 -4.81 -20.43
N ILE A 247 -0.29 -3.82 -20.06
CA ILE A 247 -1.44 -3.36 -20.85
C ILE A 247 -1.17 -2.02 -21.55
N ALA A 248 -0.20 -1.25 -21.08
CA ALA A 248 0.26 -0.02 -21.71
C ALA A 248 1.67 0.35 -21.26
N VAL A 249 2.32 1.20 -22.01
CA VAL A 249 3.57 1.89 -21.63
C VAL A 249 3.34 3.38 -21.82
N ILE A 250 3.50 4.13 -20.74
CA ILE A 250 3.32 5.59 -20.76
C ILE A 250 4.52 6.21 -21.51
N PRO A 251 4.29 7.03 -22.53
CA PRO A 251 5.38 7.72 -23.24
C PRO A 251 6.21 8.58 -22.29
N GLY A 252 7.52 8.60 -22.49
CA GLY A 252 8.41 9.46 -21.71
C GLY A 252 9.84 8.90 -21.62
N PRO A 253 10.74 9.62 -20.94
CA PRO A 253 12.11 9.19 -20.76
C PRO A 253 12.20 7.91 -19.94
N VAL A 254 13.18 7.07 -20.27
CA VAL A 254 13.52 5.87 -19.50
C VAL A 254 14.14 6.29 -18.18
N VAL A 255 13.57 5.82 -17.08
CA VAL A 255 14.13 6.06 -15.74
C VAL A 255 15.25 5.05 -15.48
N MET A 256 16.47 5.55 -15.36
CA MET A 256 17.63 4.71 -15.03
C MET A 256 17.52 4.18 -13.60
N ARG A 257 17.84 2.89 -13.44
CA ARG A 257 17.98 2.29 -12.11
C ARG A 257 19.24 2.85 -11.44
N LYS A 258 19.07 3.45 -10.25
CA LYS A 258 20.21 3.81 -9.40
C LYS A 258 20.50 2.63 -8.47
N ARG A 259 21.78 2.36 -8.20
CA ARG A 259 22.14 1.32 -7.21
C ARG A 259 21.51 1.68 -5.86
N VAL A 260 20.67 0.82 -5.35
CA VAL A 260 20.20 0.89 -3.96
C VAL A 260 21.40 0.43 -3.12
N ALA A 261 21.94 1.33 -2.28
CA ALA A 261 22.94 0.92 -1.30
C ALA A 261 22.32 -0.15 -0.37
N ALA A 262 23.04 -1.24 -0.19
CA ALA A 262 22.59 -2.39 0.60
C ALA A 262 22.43 -2.03 2.08
#